data_c57549dfed099e63e6ad6d4602cb21f2
#
_entry.id   c57549dfed099e63e6ad6d4602cb21f2
#
_cell.length_a   1.000
_cell.length_b   1.000
_cell.length_c   1.000
_cell.angle_alpha   90.00
_cell.angle_beta   90.00
_cell.angle_gamma   90.00
#
_symmetry.space_group_name_H-M   'P 1'
#
loop_
_entity.id
_entity.type
_entity.pdbx_description
1 polymer ?
#
loop_
_entity_poly.entity_id
_entity_poly.type
_entity_poly.pdbx_seq_one_letter_code
_entity_poly.pdbx_strand_id
1 'polypeptide(L)'
;MAVIRPARFGGADDHAPLVRTLMREYANFLNASVGGEHICVESLEEELSSLPGAYAEPDGTVLLAFEGSEPAGCVALKPLHIASAPPSEHACEMKRLWVRAAFQGRQIGRRLADAVIDHARDRGYTAMYLDTMPRSMQAAYSLYRAMDFIPVERYNRNPTLRQTDTLEIAWLRREL
;
A
#
# COMPACT_ATOMS: atom_id res chain seq x y z
N MET A 1 4.97 -11.37 18.85
CA MET A 1 5.28 -11.35 17.39
C MET A 1 4.00 -11.00 16.64
N ALA A 2 4.04 -9.98 15.77
CA ALA A 2 2.82 -9.51 15.10
C ALA A 2 2.14 -10.62 14.29
N VAL A 3 0.81 -10.68 14.35
CA VAL A 3 -0.03 -11.55 13.52
C VAL A 3 -0.53 -10.73 12.35
N ILE A 4 -0.41 -11.26 11.11
CA ILE A 4 -0.93 -10.64 9.90
C ILE A 4 -2.12 -11.44 9.40
N ARG A 5 -3.22 -10.76 9.12
CA ARG A 5 -4.45 -11.39 8.63
C ARG A 5 -5.23 -10.45 7.69
N PRO A 6 -6.03 -10.99 6.76
CA PRO A 6 -6.92 -10.19 5.93
C PRO A 6 -7.92 -9.39 6.76
N ALA A 7 -8.19 -8.16 6.32
CA ALA A 7 -9.30 -7.39 6.83
C ALA A 7 -10.62 -8.03 6.36
N ARG A 8 -11.63 -7.96 7.22
CA ARG A 8 -13.01 -8.35 6.87
C ARG A 8 -13.84 -7.10 6.69
N PHE A 9 -14.68 -7.10 5.69
CA PHE A 9 -15.57 -5.98 5.39
C PHE A 9 -17.02 -6.44 5.48
N GLY A 10 -17.79 -5.73 6.32
CA GLY A 10 -19.18 -6.08 6.63
C GLY A 10 -19.32 -7.17 7.71
N GLY A 11 -20.53 -7.28 8.26
CA GLY A 11 -20.84 -8.23 9.33
C GLY A 11 -20.37 -7.79 10.72
N ALA A 12 -20.34 -8.76 11.66
CA ALA A 12 -20.03 -8.50 13.08
C ALA A 12 -18.56 -8.10 13.32
N ASP A 13 -17.66 -8.59 12.48
CA ASP A 13 -16.22 -8.35 12.58
C ASP A 13 -15.74 -7.37 11.51
N ASP A 14 -16.47 -6.28 11.25
CA ASP A 14 -16.14 -5.28 10.23
C ASP A 14 -14.89 -4.50 10.61
N HIS A 15 -13.83 -4.65 9.82
CA HIS A 15 -12.58 -3.92 9.98
C HIS A 15 -12.54 -2.58 9.21
N ALA A 16 -13.57 -2.19 8.46
CA ALA A 16 -13.56 -0.95 7.69
C ALA A 16 -13.23 0.29 8.53
N PRO A 17 -13.76 0.47 9.76
CA PRO A 17 -13.39 1.60 10.61
C PRO A 17 -11.90 1.62 10.95
N LEU A 18 -11.31 0.46 11.26
CA LEU A 18 -9.90 0.32 11.56
C LEU A 18 -9.02 0.61 10.34
N VAL A 19 -9.38 0.07 9.18
CA VAL A 19 -8.67 0.31 7.91
C VAL A 19 -8.68 1.80 7.58
N ARG A 20 -9.84 2.48 7.69
CA ARG A 20 -9.94 3.93 7.51
C ARG A 20 -8.99 4.70 8.44
N THR A 21 -8.94 4.31 9.71
CA THR A 21 -8.05 4.95 10.69
C THR A 21 -6.59 4.82 10.28
N LEU A 22 -6.12 3.61 9.96
CA LEU A 22 -4.73 3.36 9.58
C LEU A 22 -4.35 4.06 8.26
N MET A 23 -5.24 4.10 7.28
CA MET A 23 -4.98 4.79 6.01
C MET A 23 -4.96 6.32 6.18
N ARG A 24 -5.78 6.90 7.07
CA ARG A 24 -5.70 8.32 7.41
C ARG A 24 -4.41 8.66 8.19
N GLU A 25 -3.99 7.81 9.12
CA GLU A 25 -2.70 7.97 9.81
C GLU A 25 -1.54 8.00 8.81
N TYR A 26 -1.55 7.09 7.84
CA TYR A 26 -0.57 7.08 6.74
C TYR A 26 -0.60 8.39 5.94
N ALA A 27 -1.77 8.86 5.53
CA ALA A 27 -1.92 10.09 4.77
C ALA A 27 -1.45 11.32 5.54
N ASN A 28 -1.77 11.41 6.83
CA ASN A 28 -1.29 12.47 7.72
C ASN A 28 0.24 12.45 7.85
N PHE A 29 0.83 11.27 7.99
CA PHE A 29 2.28 11.11 8.01
C PHE A 29 2.92 11.59 6.70
N LEU A 30 2.36 11.23 5.54
CA LEU A 30 2.85 11.70 4.24
C LEU A 30 2.80 13.22 4.15
N ASN A 31 1.67 13.84 4.46
CA ASN A 31 1.50 15.30 4.41
C ASN A 31 2.52 16.01 5.32
N ALA A 32 2.72 15.51 6.53
CA ALA A 32 3.72 16.06 7.45
C ALA A 32 5.16 15.91 6.93
N SER A 33 5.46 14.79 6.25
CA SER A 33 6.80 14.48 5.75
C SER A 33 7.23 15.32 4.54
N VAL A 34 6.27 15.86 3.77
CA VAL A 34 6.53 16.65 2.55
C VAL A 34 6.23 18.14 2.71
N GLY A 35 5.93 18.58 3.94
CA GLY A 35 5.79 20.01 4.27
C GLY A 35 4.53 20.68 3.72
N GLY A 36 3.44 19.93 3.49
CA GLY A 36 2.20 20.51 3.03
C GLY A 36 1.15 19.52 2.53
N GLU A 37 0.04 20.04 2.03
CA GLU A 37 -1.09 19.26 1.49
C GLU A 37 -0.75 18.66 0.11
N HIS A 38 -0.03 17.55 0.08
CA HIS A 38 0.33 16.84 -1.15
C HIS A 38 -0.58 15.65 -1.45
N ILE A 39 -1.36 15.21 -0.48
CA ILE A 39 -2.40 14.19 -0.68
C ILE A 39 -3.71 14.89 -1.01
N CYS A 40 -4.36 14.46 -2.11
CA CYS A 40 -5.71 14.88 -2.42
C CYS A 40 -6.65 14.24 -1.38
N VAL A 41 -7.11 15.04 -0.43
CA VAL A 41 -7.99 14.58 0.65
C VAL A 41 -9.29 14.02 0.09
N GLU A 42 -9.85 14.65 -0.94
CA GLU A 42 -11.09 14.21 -1.59
C GLU A 42 -10.94 12.80 -2.19
N SER A 43 -9.88 12.55 -2.96
CA SER A 43 -9.60 11.22 -3.51
C SER A 43 -9.34 10.16 -2.45
N LEU A 44 -8.73 10.54 -1.32
CA LEU A 44 -8.56 9.64 -0.20
C LEU A 44 -9.90 9.30 0.46
N GLU A 45 -10.74 10.30 0.74
CA GLU A 45 -12.03 10.07 1.38
C GLU A 45 -12.98 9.28 0.48
N GLU A 46 -12.95 9.47 -0.84
CA GLU A 46 -13.66 8.63 -1.82
C GLU A 46 -13.20 7.16 -1.71
N GLU A 47 -11.88 6.92 -1.70
CA GLU A 47 -11.31 5.58 -1.51
C GLU A 47 -11.76 4.95 -0.19
N LEU A 48 -11.69 5.70 0.90
CA LEU A 48 -12.06 5.21 2.24
C LEU A 48 -13.56 4.98 2.41
N SER A 49 -14.40 5.76 1.75
CA SER A 49 -15.85 5.59 1.78
C SER A 49 -16.31 4.37 0.99
N SER A 50 -15.60 4.02 -0.08
CA SER A 50 -15.91 2.90 -0.96
C SER A 50 -15.35 1.55 -0.49
N LEU A 51 -14.63 1.49 0.64
CA LEU A 51 -14.01 0.23 1.12
C LEU A 51 -15.00 -0.94 1.20
N PRO A 52 -14.60 -2.15 0.72
CA PRO A 52 -13.29 -2.52 0.21
C PRO A 52 -12.97 -1.99 -1.19
N GLY A 53 -13.94 -1.57 -2.01
CA GLY A 53 -13.74 -0.95 -3.32
C GLY A 53 -12.72 -1.67 -4.19
N ALA A 54 -11.66 -0.99 -4.60
CA ALA A 54 -10.58 -1.57 -5.41
C ALA A 54 -9.78 -2.67 -4.69
N TYR A 55 -9.95 -2.83 -3.38
CA TYR A 55 -9.30 -3.86 -2.56
C TYR A 55 -10.21 -5.06 -2.29
N ALA A 56 -11.35 -5.16 -2.99
CA ALA A 56 -12.28 -6.27 -2.82
C ALA A 56 -11.70 -7.59 -3.31
N GLU A 57 -12.03 -8.69 -2.58
CA GLU A 57 -11.79 -10.05 -3.05
C GLU A 57 -12.60 -10.33 -4.34
N PRO A 58 -12.13 -11.20 -5.24
CA PRO A 58 -10.96 -12.06 -5.11
C PRO A 58 -9.63 -11.41 -5.53
N ASP A 59 -9.66 -10.28 -6.23
CA ASP A 59 -8.49 -9.71 -6.89
C ASP A 59 -7.67 -8.76 -5.99
N GLY A 60 -8.32 -8.19 -4.97
CA GLY A 60 -7.68 -7.30 -4.00
C GLY A 60 -7.67 -7.87 -2.59
N THR A 61 -7.01 -7.17 -1.69
CA THR A 61 -7.06 -7.42 -0.24
C THR A 61 -6.53 -6.25 0.56
N VAL A 62 -6.91 -6.16 1.82
CA VAL A 62 -6.21 -5.36 2.84
C VAL A 62 -5.73 -6.31 3.92
N LEU A 63 -4.43 -6.29 4.22
CA LEU A 63 -3.86 -7.05 5.32
C LEU A 63 -3.63 -6.13 6.52
N LEU A 64 -3.99 -6.62 7.70
CA LEU A 64 -3.81 -5.95 8.99
C LEU A 64 -2.77 -6.69 9.82
N ALA A 65 -1.84 -5.95 10.42
CA ALA A 65 -0.90 -6.47 11.41
C ALA A 65 -1.38 -6.12 12.82
N PHE A 66 -1.32 -7.09 13.72
CA PHE A 66 -1.65 -6.92 15.14
C PHE A 66 -0.48 -7.40 16.00
N GLU A 67 -0.15 -6.63 17.03
CA GLU A 67 0.74 -7.04 18.12
C GLU A 67 -0.14 -7.26 19.37
N GLY A 68 -0.36 -8.53 19.73
CA GLY A 68 -1.44 -8.88 20.67
C GLY A 68 -2.80 -8.48 20.10
N SER A 69 -3.56 -7.66 20.82
CA SER A 69 -4.84 -7.09 20.37
C SER A 69 -4.72 -5.73 19.67
N GLU A 70 -3.54 -5.12 19.69
CA GLU A 70 -3.33 -3.77 19.16
C GLU A 70 -3.04 -3.78 17.67
N PRO A 71 -3.76 -2.99 16.85
CA PRO A 71 -3.47 -2.86 15.43
C PRO A 71 -2.18 -2.07 15.23
N ALA A 72 -1.21 -2.72 14.61
CA ALA A 72 0.15 -2.21 14.42
C ALA A 72 0.37 -1.60 13.03
N GLY A 73 -0.40 -2.01 12.03
CA GLY A 73 -0.24 -1.50 10.67
C GLY A 73 -1.12 -2.19 9.63
N CYS A 74 -0.99 -1.77 8.39
CA CYS A 74 -1.72 -2.34 7.25
C CYS A 74 -0.91 -2.30 5.97
N VAL A 75 -1.37 -3.04 4.97
CA VAL A 75 -0.98 -2.96 3.56
C VAL A 75 -2.18 -3.35 2.70
N ALA A 76 -2.31 -2.78 1.52
CA ALA A 76 -3.37 -3.08 0.58
C ALA A 76 -2.81 -3.56 -0.77
N LEU A 77 -3.59 -4.41 -1.45
CA LEU A 77 -3.36 -4.94 -2.79
C LEU A 77 -4.57 -4.64 -3.64
N LYS A 78 -4.35 -4.15 -4.84
CA LYS A 78 -5.40 -4.03 -5.84
C LYS A 78 -4.89 -4.48 -7.21
N PRO A 79 -5.78 -4.92 -8.13
CA PRO A 79 -5.41 -5.16 -9.52
C PRO A 79 -4.92 -3.86 -10.16
N LEU A 80 -4.00 -4.00 -11.11
CA LEU A 80 -3.45 -2.88 -11.87
C LEU A 80 -3.51 -3.21 -13.36
N HIS A 81 -4.10 -2.30 -14.13
CA HIS A 81 -4.10 -2.39 -15.57
C HIS A 81 -3.13 -1.36 -16.15
N ILE A 82 -2.12 -1.84 -16.88
CA ILE A 82 -1.12 -1.00 -17.54
C ILE A 82 -1.25 -1.22 -19.04
N ALA A 83 -1.70 -0.20 -19.78
CA ALA A 83 -1.95 -0.31 -21.22
C ALA A 83 -0.69 -0.64 -22.04
N SER A 84 0.49 -0.28 -21.55
CA SER A 84 1.78 -0.56 -22.20
C SER A 84 2.43 -1.86 -21.74
N ALA A 85 1.84 -2.57 -20.78
CA ALA A 85 2.39 -3.86 -20.32
C ALA A 85 2.16 -4.97 -21.36
N PRO A 86 3.02 -6.00 -21.39
CA PRO A 86 2.78 -7.18 -22.20
C PRO A 86 1.43 -7.83 -21.89
N PRO A 87 0.71 -8.38 -22.87
CA PRO A 87 -0.59 -9.03 -22.64
C PRO A 87 -0.53 -10.21 -21.65
N SER A 88 0.64 -10.81 -21.47
CA SER A 88 0.88 -11.89 -20.50
C SER A 88 1.12 -11.39 -19.09
N GLU A 89 1.29 -10.09 -18.86
CA GLU A 89 1.53 -9.56 -17.54
C GLU A 89 0.20 -9.36 -16.80
N HIS A 90 0.02 -10.11 -15.72
CA HIS A 90 -1.07 -9.94 -14.79
C HIS A 90 -0.53 -9.11 -13.61
N ALA A 91 -0.77 -7.81 -13.63
CA ALA A 91 -0.18 -6.85 -12.70
C ALA A 91 -1.09 -6.49 -11.54
N CYS A 92 -0.47 -6.24 -10.38
CA CYS A 92 -1.12 -5.69 -9.21
C CYS A 92 -0.32 -4.51 -8.62
N GLU A 93 -0.94 -3.75 -7.74
CA GLU A 93 -0.32 -2.62 -7.07
C GLU A 93 -0.39 -2.78 -5.55
N MET A 94 0.77 -2.69 -4.88
CA MET A 94 0.85 -2.57 -3.43
C MET A 94 0.60 -1.11 -3.03
N LYS A 95 -0.34 -0.89 -2.13
CA LYS A 95 -0.73 0.44 -1.63
C LYS A 95 -0.76 0.46 -0.11
N ARG A 96 -0.63 1.67 0.45
CA ARG A 96 -0.95 1.94 1.85
C ARG A 96 -0.16 1.09 2.85
N LEU A 97 1.11 0.73 2.56
CA LEU A 97 1.97 0.09 3.55
C LEU A 97 2.27 1.09 4.68
N TRP A 98 1.72 0.80 5.83
CA TRP A 98 1.84 1.65 7.02
C TRP A 98 2.10 0.82 8.27
N VAL A 99 3.02 1.30 9.10
CA VAL A 99 3.26 0.77 10.44
C VAL A 99 3.27 1.93 11.42
N ARG A 100 2.44 1.87 12.43
CA ARG A 100 2.36 2.88 13.50
C ARG A 100 3.72 3.05 14.19
N ALA A 101 4.06 4.28 14.58
CA ALA A 101 5.37 4.63 15.14
C ALA A 101 5.78 3.74 16.32
N ALA A 102 4.85 3.41 17.22
CA ALA A 102 5.10 2.55 18.39
C ALA A 102 5.55 1.11 18.03
N PHE A 103 5.33 0.68 16.79
CA PHE A 103 5.62 -0.67 16.30
C PHE A 103 6.71 -0.71 15.22
N GLN A 104 7.27 0.45 14.84
CA GLN A 104 8.40 0.52 13.90
C GLN A 104 9.67 -0.12 14.49
N GLY A 105 10.61 -0.50 13.61
CA GLY A 105 11.83 -1.19 14.02
C GLY A 105 11.66 -2.68 14.37
N ARG A 106 10.43 -3.21 14.35
CA ARG A 106 10.11 -4.62 14.68
C ARG A 106 9.86 -5.50 13.46
N GLN A 107 10.34 -5.08 12.28
CA GLN A 107 10.20 -5.77 11.00
C GLN A 107 8.74 -5.98 10.52
N ILE A 108 7.75 -5.31 11.13
CA ILE A 108 6.34 -5.48 10.77
C ILE A 108 6.08 -5.02 9.33
N GLY A 109 6.69 -3.91 8.89
CA GLY A 109 6.57 -3.43 7.52
C GLY A 109 7.08 -4.44 6.49
N ARG A 110 8.24 -5.09 6.76
CA ARG A 110 8.77 -6.16 5.93
C ARG A 110 7.80 -7.34 5.85
N ARG A 111 7.29 -7.78 6.98
CA ARG A 111 6.35 -8.92 7.05
C ARG A 111 5.01 -8.64 6.38
N LEU A 112 4.51 -7.40 6.47
CA LEU A 112 3.31 -6.97 5.71
C LEU A 112 3.57 -7.02 4.21
N ALA A 113 4.73 -6.51 3.76
CA ALA A 113 5.10 -6.54 2.35
C ALA A 113 5.32 -7.97 1.84
N ASP A 114 5.98 -8.85 2.60
CA ASP A 114 6.12 -10.27 2.25
C ASP A 114 4.73 -10.94 2.15
N ALA A 115 3.85 -10.73 3.14
CA ALA A 115 2.52 -11.32 3.14
C ALA A 115 1.65 -10.87 1.95
N VAL A 116 1.69 -9.60 1.57
CA VAL A 116 0.91 -9.12 0.42
C VAL A 116 1.48 -9.60 -0.91
N ILE A 117 2.80 -9.81 -0.99
CA ILE A 117 3.44 -10.45 -2.15
C ILE A 117 2.98 -11.90 -2.29
N ASP A 118 2.94 -12.66 -1.20
CA ASP A 118 2.45 -14.04 -1.22
C ASP A 118 0.97 -14.09 -1.62
N HIS A 119 0.14 -13.19 -1.09
CA HIS A 119 -1.25 -13.04 -1.53
C HIS A 119 -1.38 -12.75 -3.03
N ALA A 120 -0.50 -11.93 -3.59
CA ALA A 120 -0.50 -11.64 -5.02
C ALA A 120 -0.14 -12.89 -5.85
N ARG A 121 0.88 -13.63 -5.44
CA ARG A 121 1.28 -14.89 -6.10
C ARG A 121 0.18 -15.94 -6.09
N ASP A 122 -0.50 -16.11 -4.95
CA ASP A 122 -1.61 -17.06 -4.79
C ASP A 122 -2.78 -16.74 -5.72
N ARG A 123 -2.91 -15.47 -6.16
CA ARG A 123 -3.92 -14.99 -7.13
C ARG A 123 -3.44 -15.00 -8.57
N GLY A 124 -2.22 -15.48 -8.83
CA GLY A 124 -1.66 -15.58 -10.18
C GLY A 124 -1.16 -14.25 -10.75
N TYR A 125 -0.94 -13.24 -9.93
CA TYR A 125 -0.24 -12.05 -10.38
C TYR A 125 1.21 -12.37 -10.72
N THR A 126 1.71 -11.79 -11.81
CA THR A 126 3.08 -12.01 -12.31
C THR A 126 3.99 -10.82 -12.05
N ALA A 127 3.41 -9.65 -11.75
CA ALA A 127 4.17 -8.45 -11.45
C ALA A 127 3.46 -7.59 -10.39
N MET A 128 4.24 -7.03 -9.46
CA MET A 128 3.75 -6.08 -8.47
C MET A 128 4.42 -4.73 -8.66
N TYR A 129 3.62 -3.69 -8.66
CA TYR A 129 4.03 -2.30 -8.78
C TYR A 129 3.76 -1.53 -7.49
N LEU A 130 4.47 -0.46 -7.29
CA LEU A 130 4.21 0.54 -6.25
C LEU A 130 4.82 1.89 -6.61
N ASP A 131 4.32 2.95 -6.03
CA ASP A 131 4.92 4.27 -6.03
C ASP A 131 5.32 4.68 -4.60
N THR A 132 6.41 5.42 -4.49
CA THR A 132 6.94 5.90 -3.20
C THR A 132 7.71 7.21 -3.39
N MET A 133 8.03 7.88 -2.28
CA MET A 133 8.80 9.12 -2.27
C MET A 133 10.15 8.88 -1.58
N PRO A 134 11.25 8.65 -2.32
CA PRO A 134 12.54 8.23 -1.76
C PRO A 134 13.08 9.16 -0.68
N ARG A 135 12.92 10.49 -0.85
CA ARG A 135 13.41 11.48 0.11
C ARG A 135 12.60 11.49 1.42
N SER A 136 11.28 11.45 1.30
CA SER A 136 10.37 11.53 2.45
C SER A 136 10.14 10.19 3.13
N MET A 137 10.28 9.09 2.39
CA MET A 137 10.02 7.71 2.84
C MET A 137 11.23 6.79 2.64
N GLN A 138 12.42 7.28 3.04
CA GLN A 138 13.68 6.57 2.81
C GLN A 138 13.67 5.13 3.34
N ALA A 139 13.09 4.88 4.53
CA ALA A 139 13.02 3.54 5.10
C ALA A 139 12.17 2.59 4.24
N ALA A 140 11.03 3.06 3.73
CA ALA A 140 10.18 2.28 2.84
C ALA A 140 10.85 2.04 1.48
N TYR A 141 11.48 3.06 0.90
CA TYR A 141 12.23 2.92 -0.34
C TYR A 141 13.35 1.88 -0.21
N SER A 142 14.15 1.96 0.86
CA SER A 142 15.22 1.00 1.14
C SER A 142 14.69 -0.42 1.34
N LEU A 143 13.53 -0.55 2.02
CA LEU A 143 12.84 -1.84 2.18
C LEU A 143 12.47 -2.44 0.82
N TYR A 144 11.82 -1.66 -0.06
CA TYR A 144 11.41 -2.15 -1.37
C TYR A 144 12.62 -2.54 -2.24
N ARG A 145 13.69 -1.76 -2.21
CA ARG A 145 14.94 -2.10 -2.92
C ARG A 145 15.54 -3.41 -2.41
N ALA A 146 15.53 -3.63 -1.09
CA ALA A 146 15.99 -4.89 -0.47
C ALA A 146 15.04 -6.08 -0.70
N MET A 147 13.87 -5.83 -1.29
CA MET A 147 12.88 -6.83 -1.71
C MET A 147 12.83 -6.99 -3.23
N ASP A 148 13.89 -6.64 -3.96
CA ASP A 148 14.05 -6.78 -5.41
C ASP A 148 13.07 -5.94 -6.24
N PHE A 149 12.45 -4.90 -5.68
CA PHE A 149 11.75 -3.91 -6.47
C PHE A 149 12.76 -3.04 -7.22
N ILE A 150 12.63 -2.97 -8.54
CA ILE A 150 13.50 -2.17 -9.42
C ILE A 150 12.77 -0.90 -9.89
N PRO A 151 13.47 0.22 -10.10
CA PRO A 151 12.89 1.42 -10.69
C PRO A 151 12.37 1.15 -12.11
N VAL A 152 11.21 1.72 -12.40
CA VAL A 152 10.58 1.69 -13.73
C VAL A 152 10.08 3.07 -14.10
N GLU A 153 9.70 3.26 -15.36
CA GLU A 153 9.02 4.46 -15.79
C GLU A 153 7.64 4.58 -15.13
N ARG A 154 7.11 5.79 -15.12
CA ARG A 154 5.79 6.06 -14.60
C ARG A 154 4.72 5.24 -15.31
N TYR A 155 4.03 4.37 -14.58
CA TYR A 155 3.03 3.46 -15.13
C TYR A 155 1.58 3.95 -14.95
N ASN A 156 1.34 4.86 -14.00
CA ASN A 156 0.00 5.40 -13.74
C ASN A 156 0.04 6.85 -13.27
N ARG A 157 -1.14 7.49 -13.22
CA ARG A 157 -1.35 8.72 -12.45
C ARG A 157 -1.93 8.32 -11.10
N ASN A 158 -1.17 8.53 -10.02
CA ASN A 158 -1.71 8.34 -8.68
C ASN A 158 -2.65 9.52 -8.35
N PRO A 159 -3.98 9.31 -8.31
CA PRO A 159 -4.94 10.40 -8.10
C PRO A 159 -4.86 10.97 -6.67
N THR A 160 -4.31 10.21 -5.74
CA THR A 160 -4.17 10.61 -4.33
C THR A 160 -3.00 11.56 -4.11
N LEU A 161 -2.04 11.63 -5.06
CA LEU A 161 -0.92 12.55 -4.98
C LEU A 161 -1.19 13.77 -5.86
N ARG A 162 -1.24 14.95 -5.26
CA ARG A 162 -1.18 16.20 -6.02
C ARG A 162 0.19 16.28 -6.69
N GLN A 163 0.19 16.38 -8.01
CA GLN A 163 1.42 16.55 -8.77
C GLN A 163 1.94 17.96 -8.55
N THR A 164 2.95 18.07 -7.69
CA THR A 164 3.78 19.26 -7.65
C THR A 164 5.13 18.88 -8.24
N ASP A 165 5.73 19.76 -9.04
CA ASP A 165 7.06 19.57 -9.66
C ASP A 165 8.19 19.35 -8.63
N THR A 166 7.86 19.51 -7.35
CA THR A 166 8.80 19.39 -6.22
C THR A 166 8.85 18.00 -5.58
N LEU A 167 7.90 17.12 -5.91
CA LEU A 167 7.87 15.77 -5.35
C LEU A 167 8.62 14.77 -6.24
N GLU A 168 9.70 14.25 -5.71
CA GLU A 168 10.41 13.13 -6.33
C GLU A 168 9.65 11.83 -6.02
N ILE A 169 8.92 11.30 -7.02
CA ILE A 169 8.22 10.02 -6.94
C ILE A 169 9.05 8.98 -7.69
N ALA A 170 9.29 7.84 -7.04
CA ALA A 170 9.85 6.65 -7.65
C ALA A 170 8.74 5.62 -7.90
N TRP A 171 8.69 5.13 -9.13
CA TRP A 171 7.86 3.99 -9.51
C TRP A 171 8.72 2.74 -9.52
N LEU A 172 8.27 1.72 -8.85
CA LEU A 172 9.01 0.48 -8.67
C LEU A 172 8.15 -0.70 -9.14
N ARG A 173 8.83 -1.73 -9.67
CA ARG A 173 8.24 -2.99 -10.10
C ARG A 173 9.05 -4.17 -9.56
N ARG A 174 8.36 -5.23 -9.20
CA ARG A 174 8.93 -6.54 -8.88
C ARG A 174 8.23 -7.61 -9.70
N GLU A 175 9.00 -8.57 -10.20
CA GLU A 175 8.48 -9.84 -10.73
C GLU A 175 8.10 -10.77 -9.58
N LEU A 176 6.94 -11.49 -9.71
CA LEU A 176 6.37 -12.32 -8.65
C LEU A 176 6.57 -13.81 -8.87
#